data_7b14d1436e406538922ab2546a8fad11
#
_entry.id   7b14d1436e406538922ab2546a8fad11
#
_cell.length_a   1.000
_cell.length_b   1.000
_cell.length_c   1.000
_cell.angle_alpha   90.00
_cell.angle_beta   90.00
_cell.angle_gamma   90.00
#
_symmetry.space_group_name_H-M   'P 1'
#
loop_
_entity.id
_entity.type
_entity.pdbx_description
1 polymer ?
#
loop_
_entity_poly.entity_id
_entity_poly.type
_entity_poly.pdbx_seq_one_letter_code
_entity_poly.pdbx_strand_id
1 'polypeptide(L)'
;MTAPEPQLTTADVLTQLNATLNSQKQSYLAEGAVSAEVRMDRLDRALDILVRHAERISEAMNADFVCRPRQINMMTDVAGSIDCIKHNKKHLKRWMKSESRPSKFPLGLLGSRSKI
;
A
#
# COMPACT_ATOMS: atom_id res chain seq x y z
N MET A 1 -39.15 13.62 6.86
CA MET A 1 -38.30 14.69 6.28
C MET A 1 -36.93 14.51 6.84
N THR A 2 -36.04 13.88 6.08
CA THR A 2 -34.64 13.70 6.45
C THR A 2 -33.91 15.00 6.12
N ALA A 3 -33.26 15.62 7.11
CA ALA A 3 -32.44 16.81 6.88
C ALA A 3 -31.33 16.47 5.86
N PRO A 4 -31.01 17.37 4.92
CA PRO A 4 -29.91 17.14 4.00
C PRO A 4 -28.60 17.06 4.78
N GLU A 5 -27.79 16.03 4.52
CA GLU A 5 -26.45 15.93 5.08
C GLU A 5 -25.63 17.17 4.65
N PRO A 6 -24.83 17.74 5.56
CA PRO A 6 -24.01 18.90 5.24
C PRO A 6 -23.00 18.52 4.15
N GLN A 7 -23.17 19.10 2.97
CA GLN A 7 -22.22 18.94 1.88
C GLN A 7 -20.92 19.65 2.25
N LEU A 8 -19.85 18.87 2.45
CA LEU A 8 -18.48 19.37 2.69
C LEU A 8 -18.06 20.25 1.50
N THR A 9 -17.57 21.43 1.77
CA THR A 9 -16.97 22.27 0.71
C THR A 9 -15.64 21.68 0.23
N THR A 10 -15.22 22.02 -0.97
CA THR A 10 -13.90 21.61 -1.49
C THR A 10 -12.76 22.03 -0.56
N ALA A 11 -12.88 23.20 0.09
CA ALA A 11 -11.91 23.68 1.07
C ALA A 11 -11.86 22.81 2.33
N ASP A 12 -13.01 22.34 2.83
CA ASP A 12 -13.08 21.45 3.99
C ASP A 12 -12.45 20.10 3.67
N VAL A 13 -12.72 19.55 2.48
CA VAL A 13 -12.13 18.29 2.02
C VAL A 13 -10.62 18.40 1.91
N LEU A 14 -10.10 19.46 1.32
CA LEU A 14 -8.65 19.70 1.22
C LEU A 14 -7.99 19.85 2.59
N THR A 15 -8.65 20.53 3.52
CA THR A 15 -8.16 20.67 4.90
C THR A 15 -8.07 19.33 5.61
N GLN A 16 -9.10 18.49 5.49
CA GLN A 16 -9.11 17.14 6.06
C GLN A 16 -8.04 16.22 5.43
N LEU A 17 -7.88 16.27 4.11
CA LEU A 17 -6.85 15.50 3.41
C LEU A 17 -5.43 15.90 3.86
N ASN A 18 -5.16 17.20 3.96
CA ASN A 18 -3.86 17.69 4.44
C ASN A 18 -3.61 17.31 5.90
N ALA A 19 -4.62 17.40 6.76
CA ALA A 19 -4.50 16.98 8.17
C ALA A 19 -4.20 15.48 8.26
N THR A 20 -4.90 14.65 7.51
CA THR A 20 -4.68 13.19 7.44
C THR A 20 -3.28 12.87 6.92
N LEU A 21 -2.85 13.49 5.83
CA LEU A 21 -1.51 13.30 5.27
C LEU A 21 -0.41 13.68 6.27
N ASN A 22 -0.56 14.82 6.95
CA ASN A 22 0.40 15.27 7.96
C ASN A 22 0.46 14.29 9.15
N SER A 23 -0.68 13.81 9.63
CA SER A 23 -0.74 12.80 10.68
C SER A 23 -0.05 11.49 10.28
N GLN A 24 -0.30 11.00 9.08
CA GLN A 24 0.36 9.80 8.53
C GLN A 24 1.87 9.99 8.39
N LYS A 25 2.30 11.16 7.90
CA LYS A 25 3.73 11.50 7.78
C LYS A 25 4.43 11.56 9.12
N GLN A 26 3.81 12.16 10.12
CA GLN A 26 4.33 12.23 11.49
C GLN A 26 4.47 10.82 12.08
N SER A 27 3.44 9.99 11.95
CA SER A 27 3.45 8.60 12.41
C SER A 27 4.55 7.78 11.73
N TYR A 28 4.71 7.92 10.42
CA TYR A 28 5.77 7.24 9.66
C TYR A 28 7.17 7.64 10.13
N LEU A 29 7.41 8.94 10.34
CA LEU A 29 8.70 9.45 10.80
C LEU A 29 9.01 9.02 12.23
N ALA A 30 8.01 8.98 13.11
CA ALA A 30 8.15 8.54 14.49
C ALA A 30 8.41 7.03 14.61
N GLU A 31 7.80 6.23 13.75
CA GLU A 31 7.94 4.77 13.75
C GLU A 31 9.33 4.31 13.27
N GLY A 32 9.93 5.03 12.32
CA GLY A 32 11.22 4.69 11.74
C GLY A 32 11.23 3.38 10.96
N ALA A 33 12.33 2.63 11.04
CA ALA A 33 12.46 1.36 10.32
C ALA A 33 11.68 0.24 11.03
N VAL A 34 10.62 -0.25 10.37
CA VAL A 34 9.76 -1.32 10.90
C VAL A 34 10.29 -2.71 10.59
N SER A 35 10.04 -3.67 11.50
CA SER A 35 10.43 -5.06 11.34
C SER A 35 9.67 -5.79 10.23
N ALA A 36 10.17 -6.97 9.84
CA ALA A 36 9.49 -7.81 8.86
C ALA A 36 8.11 -8.29 9.35
N GLU A 37 7.98 -8.53 10.65
CA GLU A 37 6.73 -8.97 11.29
C GLU A 37 5.66 -7.88 11.17
N VAL A 38 6.00 -6.63 11.48
CA VAL A 38 5.08 -5.49 11.34
C VAL A 38 4.66 -5.29 9.90
N ARG A 39 5.60 -5.41 8.94
CA ARG A 39 5.27 -5.31 7.51
C ARG A 39 4.38 -6.46 7.06
N MET A 40 4.62 -7.67 7.56
CA MET A 40 3.80 -8.84 7.26
C MET A 40 2.37 -8.65 7.78
N ASP A 41 2.20 -8.21 9.03
CA ASP A 41 0.90 -7.88 9.60
C ASP A 41 0.14 -6.83 8.77
N ARG A 42 0.82 -5.78 8.29
CA ARG A 42 0.21 -4.77 7.41
C ARG A 42 -0.28 -5.36 6.09
N LEU A 43 0.51 -6.26 5.48
CA LEU A 43 0.10 -6.96 4.26
C LEU A 43 -1.08 -7.91 4.51
N ASP A 44 -1.13 -8.58 5.67
CA ASP A 44 -2.26 -9.43 6.05
C ASP A 44 -3.54 -8.64 6.24
N ARG A 45 -3.47 -7.49 6.91
CA ARG A 45 -4.61 -6.59 7.05
C ARG A 45 -5.10 -6.04 5.71
N ALA A 46 -4.18 -5.66 4.82
CA ALA A 46 -4.53 -5.21 3.48
C ALA A 46 -5.23 -6.31 2.67
N LEU A 47 -4.72 -7.56 2.74
CA LEU A 47 -5.33 -8.72 2.11
C LEU A 47 -6.74 -8.98 2.65
N ASP A 48 -6.90 -8.93 3.96
CA ASP A 48 -8.19 -9.14 4.63
C ASP A 48 -9.24 -8.07 4.21
N ILE A 49 -8.84 -6.80 4.10
CA ILE A 49 -9.70 -5.72 3.60
C ILE A 49 -10.16 -6.02 2.16
N LEU A 50 -9.24 -6.40 1.26
CA LEU A 50 -9.59 -6.73 -0.12
C LEU A 50 -10.57 -7.90 -0.21
N VAL A 51 -10.33 -8.96 0.56
CA VAL A 51 -11.20 -10.15 0.56
C VAL A 51 -12.58 -9.82 1.12
N ARG A 52 -12.66 -9.15 2.28
CA ARG A 52 -13.95 -8.81 2.91
C ARG A 52 -14.78 -7.83 2.11
N HIS A 53 -14.15 -6.94 1.38
CA HIS A 53 -14.85 -5.87 0.65
C HIS A 53 -14.84 -6.07 -0.88
N ALA A 54 -14.47 -7.25 -1.37
CA ALA A 54 -14.35 -7.54 -2.80
C ALA A 54 -15.60 -7.15 -3.60
N GLU A 55 -16.79 -7.52 -3.11
CA GLU A 55 -18.08 -7.17 -3.78
C GLU A 55 -18.29 -5.67 -3.78
N ARG A 56 -18.13 -5.01 -2.64
CA ARG A 56 -18.32 -3.55 -2.55
C ARG A 56 -17.35 -2.78 -3.45
N ILE A 57 -16.11 -3.24 -3.54
CA ILE A 57 -15.11 -2.67 -4.46
C ILE A 57 -15.58 -2.83 -5.90
N SER A 58 -16.03 -4.02 -6.28
CA SER A 58 -16.54 -4.28 -7.62
C SER A 58 -17.79 -3.45 -7.96
N GLU A 59 -18.71 -3.29 -7.01
CA GLU A 59 -19.91 -2.46 -7.17
C GLU A 59 -19.54 -0.98 -7.35
N ALA A 60 -18.64 -0.44 -6.53
CA ALA A 60 -18.17 0.94 -6.65
C ALA A 60 -17.48 1.17 -8.00
N MET A 61 -16.62 0.27 -8.44
CA MET A 61 -15.98 0.36 -9.75
C MET A 61 -16.99 0.30 -10.91
N ASN A 62 -18.02 -0.53 -10.80
CA ASN A 62 -19.07 -0.58 -11.81
C ASN A 62 -19.87 0.74 -11.86
N ALA A 63 -20.13 1.35 -10.71
CA ALA A 63 -20.80 2.65 -10.63
C ALA A 63 -19.95 3.77 -11.25
N ASP A 64 -18.64 3.79 -10.96
CA ASP A 64 -17.73 4.83 -11.45
C ASP A 64 -17.47 4.72 -12.97
N PHE A 65 -17.34 3.50 -13.48
CA PHE A 65 -17.04 3.24 -14.89
C PHE A 65 -18.30 2.93 -15.75
N VAL A 66 -19.48 2.98 -15.18
CA VAL A 66 -20.82 2.85 -15.81
C VAL A 66 -21.12 1.50 -16.46
N CYS A 67 -20.12 0.81 -17.03
CA CYS A 67 -20.35 -0.43 -17.80
C CYS A 67 -19.25 -1.50 -17.61
N ARG A 68 -18.46 -1.42 -16.53
CA ARG A 68 -17.38 -2.38 -16.31
C ARG A 68 -17.94 -3.67 -15.67
N PRO A 69 -17.85 -4.82 -16.37
CA PRO A 69 -18.42 -6.08 -15.86
C PRO A 69 -17.80 -6.51 -14.53
N ARG A 70 -18.65 -6.97 -13.60
CA ARG A 70 -18.23 -7.48 -12.28
C ARG A 70 -17.11 -8.53 -12.40
N GLN A 71 -17.19 -9.43 -13.37
CA GLN A 71 -16.19 -10.48 -13.59
C GLN A 71 -14.80 -9.90 -13.88
N ILE A 72 -14.74 -8.83 -14.64
CA ILE A 72 -13.48 -8.12 -14.95
C ILE A 72 -12.93 -7.49 -13.69
N ASN A 73 -13.75 -6.77 -12.91
CA ASN A 73 -13.32 -6.16 -11.65
C ASN A 73 -12.76 -7.20 -10.68
N MET A 74 -13.47 -8.32 -10.53
CA MET A 74 -13.04 -9.39 -9.64
C MET A 74 -11.73 -10.06 -10.08
N MET A 75 -11.55 -10.25 -11.38
CA MET A 75 -10.37 -10.94 -11.92
C MET A 75 -9.14 -10.04 -11.98
N THR A 76 -9.28 -8.81 -12.47
CA THR A 76 -8.14 -7.92 -12.70
C THR A 76 -7.78 -7.12 -11.44
N ASP A 77 -8.77 -6.53 -10.79
CA ASP A 77 -8.50 -5.57 -9.72
C ASP A 77 -8.46 -6.24 -8.34
N VAL A 78 -9.40 -7.11 -8.04
CA VAL A 78 -9.43 -7.78 -6.74
C VAL A 78 -8.41 -8.93 -6.71
N ALA A 79 -8.53 -9.92 -7.61
CA ALA A 79 -7.64 -11.07 -7.62
C ALA A 79 -6.20 -10.68 -7.95
N GLY A 80 -5.98 -9.78 -8.91
CA GLY A 80 -4.66 -9.25 -9.24
C GLY A 80 -3.99 -8.56 -8.04
N SER A 81 -4.73 -7.73 -7.30
CA SER A 81 -4.22 -7.09 -6.08
C SER A 81 -3.90 -8.11 -4.98
N ILE A 82 -4.74 -9.12 -4.80
CA ILE A 82 -4.51 -10.24 -3.87
C ILE A 82 -3.20 -10.97 -4.21
N ASP A 83 -2.98 -11.28 -5.48
CA ASP A 83 -1.77 -11.97 -5.94
C ASP A 83 -0.52 -11.12 -5.76
N CYS A 84 -0.58 -9.81 -6.01
CA CYS A 84 0.50 -8.89 -5.71
C CYS A 84 0.85 -8.88 -4.21
N ILE A 85 -0.14 -8.82 -3.31
CA ILE A 85 0.09 -8.86 -1.87
C ILE A 85 0.70 -10.20 -1.44
N LYS A 86 0.19 -11.31 -1.94
CA LYS A 86 0.75 -12.65 -1.66
C LYS A 86 2.20 -12.78 -2.15
N HIS A 87 2.50 -12.25 -3.34
CA HIS A 87 3.85 -12.19 -3.87
C HIS A 87 4.78 -11.38 -2.95
N ASN A 88 4.35 -10.19 -2.54
CA ASN A 88 5.10 -9.34 -1.63
C ASN A 88 5.37 -10.04 -0.29
N LYS A 89 4.38 -10.69 0.30
CA LYS A 89 4.52 -11.48 1.54
C LYS A 89 5.57 -12.59 1.38
N LYS A 90 5.51 -13.34 0.28
CA LYS A 90 6.45 -14.43 -0.01
C LYS A 90 7.89 -13.95 -0.09
N HIS A 91 8.12 -12.76 -0.61
CA HIS A 91 9.47 -12.26 -0.90
C HIS A 91 9.98 -11.21 0.11
N LEU A 92 9.12 -10.69 0.98
CA LEU A 92 9.42 -9.59 1.90
C LEU A 92 10.71 -9.80 2.69
N LYS A 93 10.85 -10.95 3.37
CA LYS A 93 12.04 -11.25 4.19
C LYS A 93 13.33 -11.28 3.38
N ARG A 94 13.26 -11.69 2.10
CA ARG A 94 14.42 -11.68 1.20
C ARG A 94 14.77 -10.25 0.80
N TRP A 95 13.78 -9.43 0.45
CA TRP A 95 14.00 -8.04 0.04
C TRP A 95 14.48 -7.14 1.18
N MET A 96 14.18 -7.49 2.41
CA MET A 96 14.67 -6.76 3.59
C MET A 96 16.11 -7.14 3.98
N LYS A 97 16.71 -8.14 3.34
CA LYS A 97 18.10 -8.48 3.59
C LYS A 97 19.02 -7.50 2.88
N SER A 98 19.96 -6.95 3.63
CA SER A 98 21.01 -6.13 3.06
C SER A 98 21.87 -6.94 2.07
N GLU A 99 22.06 -6.45 0.87
CA GLU A 99 22.94 -7.01 -0.13
C GLU A 99 24.30 -6.32 -0.12
N SER A 100 25.38 -7.11 -0.04
CA SER A 100 26.73 -6.59 -0.16
C SER A 100 27.15 -6.56 -1.63
N ARG A 101 27.55 -5.41 -2.12
CA ARG A 101 28.05 -5.19 -3.48
C ARG A 101 29.52 -4.81 -3.46
N PRO A 102 30.36 -5.32 -4.39
CA PRO A 102 31.75 -4.91 -4.49
C PRO A 102 31.84 -3.41 -4.84
N SER A 103 32.72 -2.71 -4.18
CA SER A 103 33.01 -1.32 -4.54
C SER A 103 33.85 -1.24 -5.81
N LYS A 104 33.71 -0.14 -6.56
CA LYS A 104 34.45 0.10 -7.80
C LYS A 104 35.94 0.24 -7.51
N PHE A 105 36.79 -0.17 -8.49
CA PHE A 105 38.23 0.07 -8.44
C PHE A 105 38.56 1.57 -8.16
N PRO A 106 39.54 1.90 -7.30
CA PRO A 106 40.47 1.00 -6.58
C PRO A 106 39.96 0.54 -5.19
N LEU A 107 38.85 1.08 -4.69
CA LEU A 107 38.36 0.85 -3.32
C LEU A 107 38.01 -0.62 -3.03
N GLY A 108 37.56 -1.35 -4.05
CA GLY A 108 37.29 -2.77 -3.94
C GLY A 108 38.54 -3.62 -3.57
N LEU A 109 39.73 -3.24 -4.05
CA LEU A 109 41.00 -3.90 -3.70
C LEU A 109 41.36 -3.69 -2.22
N LEU A 110 40.92 -2.59 -1.62
CA LEU A 110 41.12 -2.27 -0.20
C LEU A 110 40.08 -2.93 0.71
N GLY A 111 39.28 -3.87 0.18
CA GLY A 111 38.25 -4.56 0.95
C GLY A 111 36.97 -3.75 1.18
N SER A 112 36.83 -2.60 0.54
CA SER A 112 35.59 -1.80 0.65
C SER A 112 34.41 -2.50 -0.01
N ARG A 113 33.26 -2.52 0.67
CA ARG A 113 31.99 -3.06 0.17
C ARG A 113 30.86 -2.07 0.42
N SER A 114 29.97 -1.93 -0.55
CA SER A 114 28.74 -1.20 -0.40
C SER A 114 27.65 -2.14 0.11
N LYS A 115 26.79 -1.67 1.03
CA LYS A 115 25.56 -2.36 1.43
C LYS A 115 24.36 -1.58 0.90
N ILE A 116 23.44 -2.30 0.25
CA ILE A 116 22.16 -1.78 -0.23
C ILE A 116 21.05 -2.40 0.60
#